data_532a309c9cc336bf0b1cedd60e62d197
#
_entry.id   532a309c9cc336bf0b1cedd60e62d197
#
_cell.length_a   1.000
_cell.length_b   1.000
_cell.length_c   1.000
_cell.angle_alpha   90.00
_cell.angle_beta   90.00
_cell.angle_gamma   90.00
#
_symmetry.space_group_name_H-M   'P 1'
#
loop_
_entity.id
_entity.type
_entity.pdbx_description
1 polymer ?
#
loop_
_entity_poly.entity_id
_entity_poly.type
_entity_poly.pdbx_seq_one_letter_code
_entity_poly.pdbx_strand_id
1 'polypeptide(L)'
;MKKILITGSHGFLARNTAFLLKKKSYKVYGIGNGKWNKKQYQKWGYDYLVNKEVNFKNLLKNFYKFDYIIHCAGSGTVGLPFRKDFKKNVTPTKSILKFIRLRSPKSKIIFLSSYSVYGNKYLEPIKETFKTRPISDYGINKKFAEDLCLDYSKEFNIDLLIARVASLYGDGLEKQLIFDACFKISNRNYKFFGTGKEIRDFIHISDMTNFISFIIERGFKGTNIINCGSGVGQKINKVLKLIMSEFNLKIKPIFDKKRVDENPKILISNIDMLKKIGFLPRKKFKNGIKEYVKWFKKNYLWLELVF
;
A
#
# COMPACT_ATOMS: atom_id res chain seq x y z
N MET A 1 23.32 -8.65 -11.23
CA MET A 1 22.44 -8.31 -10.10
C MET A 1 21.47 -7.22 -10.53
N LYS A 2 20.14 -7.45 -10.43
CA LYS A 2 19.14 -6.45 -10.84
C LYS A 2 19.18 -5.22 -9.91
N LYS A 3 19.06 -4.03 -10.50
CA LYS A 3 18.99 -2.73 -9.81
C LYS A 3 17.54 -2.29 -9.73
N ILE A 4 17.07 -2.00 -8.52
CA ILE A 4 15.66 -1.67 -8.24
C ILE A 4 15.60 -0.29 -7.57
N LEU A 5 14.81 0.62 -8.14
CA LEU A 5 14.48 1.90 -7.50
C LEU A 5 13.12 1.79 -6.82
N ILE A 6 13.04 2.18 -5.56
CA ILE A 6 11.80 2.29 -4.81
C ILE A 6 11.55 3.75 -4.46
N THR A 7 10.44 4.31 -4.93
CA THR A 7 10.04 5.67 -4.55
C THR A 7 9.13 5.65 -3.33
N GLY A 8 9.10 6.75 -2.57
CA GLY A 8 8.37 6.78 -1.29
C GLY A 8 9.02 5.89 -0.22
N SER A 9 10.34 5.79 -0.25
CA SER A 9 11.19 4.82 0.46
C SER A 9 10.94 4.71 1.96
N HIS A 10 10.50 5.79 2.63
CA HIS A 10 10.20 5.79 4.06
C HIS A 10 8.81 5.23 4.36
N GLY A 11 7.99 5.01 3.32
CA GLY A 11 6.64 4.48 3.45
C GLY A 11 6.63 3.01 3.92
N PHE A 12 5.52 2.60 4.54
CA PHE A 12 5.36 1.28 5.12
C PHE A 12 5.63 0.14 4.12
N LEU A 13 4.96 0.16 2.96
CA LEU A 13 5.18 -0.88 1.94
C LEU A 13 6.59 -0.81 1.34
N ALA A 14 7.08 0.40 1.05
CA ALA A 14 8.37 0.61 0.42
C ALA A 14 9.53 0.04 1.25
N ARG A 15 9.59 0.38 2.55
CA ARG A 15 10.67 -0.09 3.44
C ARG A 15 10.65 -1.61 3.64
N ASN A 16 9.46 -2.21 3.80
CA ASN A 16 9.34 -3.66 3.92
C ASN A 16 9.71 -4.38 2.61
N THR A 17 9.36 -3.81 1.47
CA THR A 17 9.76 -4.32 0.15
C THR A 17 11.28 -4.25 -0.01
N ALA A 18 11.90 -3.12 0.32
CA ALA A 18 13.36 -2.96 0.25
C ALA A 18 14.09 -4.00 1.12
N PHE A 19 13.61 -4.21 2.35
CA PHE A 19 14.16 -5.21 3.27
C PHE A 19 14.13 -6.63 2.70
N LEU A 20 12.99 -7.04 2.12
CA LEU A 20 12.86 -8.35 1.49
C LEU A 20 13.75 -8.48 0.25
N LEU A 21 13.77 -7.48 -0.63
CA LEU A 21 14.57 -7.51 -1.85
C LEU A 21 16.07 -7.52 -1.56
N LYS A 22 16.50 -6.82 -0.51
CA LYS A 22 17.90 -6.89 -0.07
C LYS A 22 18.30 -8.29 0.40
N LYS A 23 17.43 -8.97 1.16
CA LYS A 23 17.64 -10.37 1.56
C LYS A 23 17.73 -11.33 0.36
N LYS A 24 17.13 -10.97 -0.77
CA LYS A 24 17.21 -11.72 -2.04
C LYS A 24 18.33 -11.22 -2.97
N SER A 25 19.31 -10.53 -2.41
CA SER A 25 20.52 -10.09 -3.10
C SER A 25 20.30 -9.10 -4.26
N TYR A 26 19.19 -8.33 -4.26
CA TYR A 26 19.01 -7.22 -5.20
C TYR A 26 19.79 -5.98 -4.76
N LYS A 27 20.19 -5.13 -5.72
CA LYS A 27 20.65 -3.75 -5.43
C LYS A 27 19.45 -2.82 -5.31
N VAL A 28 19.21 -2.28 -4.12
CA VAL A 28 18.01 -1.51 -3.80
C VAL A 28 18.37 -0.04 -3.57
N TYR A 29 17.77 0.81 -4.39
CA TYR A 29 17.91 2.27 -4.34
C TYR A 29 16.59 2.89 -3.89
N GLY A 30 16.67 4.02 -3.19
CA GLY A 30 15.47 4.67 -2.66
C GLY A 30 15.47 6.17 -2.84
N ILE A 31 14.26 6.75 -2.93
CA ILE A 31 14.00 8.19 -2.83
C ILE A 31 12.71 8.47 -2.07
N GLY A 32 12.75 9.42 -1.14
CA GLY A 32 11.57 9.83 -0.35
C GLY A 32 11.88 10.98 0.62
N ASN A 33 10.84 11.62 1.18
CA ASN A 33 10.94 12.86 1.98
C ASN A 33 11.37 12.65 3.43
N GLY A 34 11.74 11.45 3.85
CA GLY A 34 12.17 11.20 5.23
C GLY A 34 13.57 11.76 5.51
N LYS A 35 14.03 11.53 6.74
CA LYS A 35 15.33 12.00 7.23
C LYS A 35 16.18 10.84 7.79
N TRP A 36 16.22 9.71 7.09
CA TRP A 36 17.04 8.58 7.52
C TRP A 36 18.53 8.84 7.24
N ASN A 37 19.38 8.59 8.25
CA ASN A 37 20.82 8.50 8.08
C ASN A 37 21.20 7.15 7.42
N LYS A 38 22.48 6.98 7.12
CA LYS A 38 23.00 5.77 6.44
C LYS A 38 22.66 4.47 7.18
N LYS A 39 22.87 4.43 8.51
CA LYS A 39 22.58 3.27 9.35
C LYS A 39 21.08 2.90 9.31
N GLN A 40 20.21 3.91 9.35
CA GLN A 40 18.76 3.71 9.34
C GLN A 40 18.28 3.16 8.00
N TYR A 41 18.68 3.72 6.86
CA TYR A 41 18.21 3.21 5.58
C TYR A 41 18.83 1.85 5.22
N GLN A 42 20.08 1.58 5.62
CA GLN A 42 20.69 0.26 5.44
C GLN A 42 19.98 -0.83 6.26
N LYS A 43 19.50 -0.52 7.49
CA LYS A 43 18.65 -1.42 8.27
C LYS A 43 17.40 -1.87 7.48
N TRP A 44 16.85 -0.98 6.64
CA TRP A 44 15.71 -1.28 5.77
C TRP A 44 16.11 -1.88 4.41
N GLY A 45 17.39 -2.17 4.20
CA GLY A 45 17.87 -2.86 3.01
C GLY A 45 18.18 -1.97 1.81
N TYR A 46 18.21 -0.65 1.96
CA TYR A 46 18.65 0.24 0.89
C TYR A 46 20.18 0.29 0.81
N ASP A 47 20.73 0.09 -0.39
CA ASP A 47 22.15 0.31 -0.67
C ASP A 47 22.46 1.81 -0.79
N TYR A 48 21.52 2.57 -1.34
CA TYR A 48 21.59 4.02 -1.49
C TYR A 48 20.20 4.64 -1.37
N LEU A 49 20.10 5.73 -0.64
CA LEU A 49 18.83 6.43 -0.42
C LEU A 49 19.01 7.95 -0.50
N VAL A 50 18.12 8.60 -1.21
CA VAL A 50 18.02 10.05 -1.34
C VAL A 50 16.86 10.56 -0.52
N ASN A 51 17.16 11.31 0.56
CA ASN A 51 16.16 11.96 1.41
C ASN A 51 15.62 13.23 0.75
N LYS A 52 14.91 13.09 -0.35
CA LYS A 52 14.33 14.20 -1.13
C LYS A 52 12.98 13.83 -1.71
N GLU A 53 12.22 14.83 -2.05
CA GLU A 53 10.95 14.68 -2.76
C GLU A 53 11.15 14.00 -4.12
N VAL A 54 10.18 13.13 -4.47
CA VAL A 54 10.16 12.47 -5.77
C VAL A 54 9.71 13.46 -6.83
N ASN A 55 10.67 14.18 -7.40
CA ASN A 55 10.47 15.06 -8.54
C ASN A 55 11.52 14.80 -9.61
N PHE A 56 11.25 15.27 -10.82
CA PHE A 56 12.09 14.97 -11.98
C PHE A 56 13.55 15.43 -11.81
N LYS A 57 13.77 16.64 -11.24
CA LYS A 57 15.11 17.19 -10.97
C LYS A 57 15.92 16.30 -10.04
N ASN A 58 15.31 15.87 -8.93
CA ASN A 58 15.97 14.99 -7.95
C ASN A 58 16.26 13.60 -8.54
N LEU A 59 15.35 13.06 -9.36
CA LEU A 59 15.55 11.78 -10.04
C LEU A 59 16.73 11.85 -11.01
N LEU A 60 16.78 12.86 -11.89
CA LEU A 60 17.87 13.03 -12.85
C LEU A 60 19.22 13.24 -12.19
N LYS A 61 19.27 14.01 -11.08
CA LYS A 61 20.53 14.31 -10.38
C LYS A 61 21.14 13.08 -9.70
N ASN A 62 20.32 12.14 -9.21
CA ASN A 62 20.78 11.10 -8.30
C ASN A 62 20.74 9.69 -8.90
N PHE A 63 20.07 9.49 -10.04
CA PHE A 63 19.85 8.16 -10.60
C PHE A 63 20.07 8.10 -12.12
N TYR A 64 20.33 6.88 -12.62
CA TYR A 64 20.56 6.68 -14.04
C TYR A 64 19.68 5.58 -14.63
N LYS A 65 20.01 4.30 -14.46
CA LYS A 65 19.29 3.16 -15.06
C LYS A 65 18.91 2.12 -14.01
N PHE A 66 17.71 1.53 -14.16
CA PHE A 66 17.20 0.47 -13.31
C PHE A 66 16.56 -0.64 -14.14
N ASP A 67 16.54 -1.86 -13.60
CA ASP A 67 15.78 -2.96 -14.19
C ASP A 67 14.30 -2.86 -13.80
N TYR A 68 14.04 -2.46 -12.55
CA TYR A 68 12.69 -2.26 -12.03
C TYR A 68 12.58 -0.95 -11.25
N ILE A 69 11.41 -0.34 -11.37
CA ILE A 69 11.02 0.82 -10.56
C ILE A 69 9.72 0.48 -9.84
N ILE A 70 9.75 0.47 -8.50
CA ILE A 70 8.58 0.25 -7.66
C ILE A 70 8.10 1.62 -7.18
N HIS A 71 6.99 2.07 -7.72
CA HIS A 71 6.46 3.40 -7.42
C HIS A 71 5.47 3.34 -6.26
N CYS A 72 5.99 3.50 -5.03
CA CYS A 72 5.22 3.57 -3.79
C CYS A 72 4.98 5.02 -3.32
N ALA A 73 5.59 6.03 -3.96
CA ALA A 73 5.39 7.41 -3.56
C ALA A 73 3.92 7.82 -3.73
N GLY A 74 3.38 8.37 -2.67
CA GLY A 74 1.99 8.79 -2.60
C GLY A 74 1.49 8.86 -1.17
N SER A 75 0.30 9.41 -0.98
CA SER A 75 -0.43 9.35 0.27
C SER A 75 -1.34 8.13 0.26
N GLY A 76 -1.37 7.38 1.34
CA GLY A 76 -2.40 6.37 1.58
C GLY A 76 -3.47 6.87 2.56
N THR A 77 -3.56 8.18 2.78
CA THR A 77 -4.50 8.82 3.70
C THR A 77 -5.71 9.30 2.92
N VAL A 78 -6.88 8.77 3.23
CA VAL A 78 -8.16 9.28 2.74
C VAL A 78 -8.52 10.55 3.52
N GLY A 79 -9.20 11.52 2.86
CA GLY A 79 -9.63 12.76 3.51
C GLY A 79 -8.64 13.93 3.42
N LEU A 80 -7.58 13.80 2.63
CA LEU A 80 -6.78 14.98 2.25
C LEU A 80 -7.54 15.80 1.19
N PRO A 81 -7.48 17.16 1.25
CA PRO A 81 -8.03 17.99 0.18
C PRO A 81 -7.45 17.61 -1.20
N PHE A 82 -8.29 17.62 -2.23
CA PHE A 82 -7.96 17.18 -3.59
C PHE A 82 -6.60 17.65 -4.09
N ARG A 83 -6.32 18.97 -4.03
CA ARG A 83 -5.04 19.54 -4.50
C ARG A 83 -3.82 19.01 -3.72
N LYS A 84 -3.96 18.80 -2.40
CA LYS A 84 -2.87 18.23 -1.58
C LYS A 84 -2.64 16.77 -1.91
N ASP A 85 -3.70 16.02 -2.11
CA ASP A 85 -3.63 14.62 -2.48
C ASP A 85 -3.09 14.44 -3.91
N PHE A 86 -3.54 15.28 -4.87
CA PHE A 86 -3.01 15.33 -6.24
C PHE A 86 -1.50 15.55 -6.26
N LYS A 87 -1.00 16.53 -5.52
CA LYS A 87 0.43 16.82 -5.40
C LYS A 87 1.21 15.62 -4.85
N LYS A 88 0.61 14.83 -3.97
CA LYS A 88 1.26 13.66 -3.36
C LYS A 88 1.19 12.39 -4.23
N ASN A 89 0.13 12.20 -5.00
CA ASN A 89 -0.11 10.96 -5.76
C ASN A 89 0.18 11.11 -7.26
N VAL A 90 -0.22 12.21 -7.88
CA VAL A 90 -0.14 12.38 -9.34
C VAL A 90 1.19 13.00 -9.76
N THR A 91 1.62 14.07 -9.09
CA THR A 91 2.87 14.78 -9.45
C THR A 91 4.12 13.89 -9.40
N PRO A 92 4.34 13.06 -8.35
CA PRO A 92 5.46 12.11 -8.34
C PRO A 92 5.36 11.05 -9.43
N THR A 93 4.14 10.59 -9.77
CA THR A 93 3.91 9.64 -10.86
C THR A 93 4.34 10.23 -12.20
N LYS A 94 3.92 11.46 -12.51
CA LYS A 94 4.38 12.17 -13.73
C LYS A 94 5.91 12.29 -13.77
N SER A 95 6.53 12.58 -12.63
CA SER A 95 8.00 12.76 -12.55
C SER A 95 8.75 11.45 -12.79
N ILE A 96 8.28 10.32 -12.23
CA ILE A 96 8.92 9.03 -12.43
C ILE A 96 8.74 8.51 -13.86
N LEU A 97 7.57 8.70 -14.46
CA LEU A 97 7.31 8.33 -15.85
C LEU A 97 8.22 9.11 -16.82
N LYS A 98 8.35 10.43 -16.61
CA LYS A 98 9.30 11.24 -17.38
C LYS A 98 10.74 10.78 -17.20
N PHE A 99 11.16 10.41 -15.99
CA PHE A 99 12.49 9.84 -15.72
C PHE A 99 12.69 8.51 -16.46
N ILE A 100 11.72 7.60 -16.42
CA ILE A 100 11.78 6.32 -17.13
C ILE A 100 12.02 6.56 -18.62
N ARG A 101 11.17 7.39 -19.24
CA ARG A 101 11.28 7.70 -20.67
C ARG A 101 12.67 8.20 -21.06
N LEU A 102 13.27 9.10 -20.29
CA LEU A 102 14.48 9.82 -20.68
C LEU A 102 15.78 9.15 -20.21
N ARG A 103 15.77 8.42 -19.10
CA ARG A 103 16.99 7.90 -18.48
C ARG A 103 16.99 6.39 -18.30
N SER A 104 15.82 5.76 -18.23
CA SER A 104 15.71 4.34 -17.93
C SER A 104 14.62 3.63 -18.76
N PRO A 105 14.62 3.78 -20.11
CA PRO A 105 13.52 3.35 -20.98
C PRO A 105 13.30 1.84 -20.99
N LYS A 106 14.26 1.04 -20.54
CA LYS A 106 14.14 -0.42 -20.41
C LYS A 106 13.66 -0.86 -19.03
N SER A 107 13.41 0.08 -18.10
CA SER A 107 12.88 -0.25 -16.78
C SER A 107 11.44 -0.73 -16.86
N LYS A 108 11.13 -1.78 -16.11
CA LYS A 108 9.76 -2.19 -15.83
C LYS A 108 9.24 -1.43 -14.61
N ILE A 109 8.02 -0.91 -14.69
CA ILE A 109 7.41 -0.19 -13.57
C ILE A 109 6.34 -1.03 -12.88
N ILE A 110 6.39 -1.09 -11.55
CA ILE A 110 5.32 -1.59 -10.68
C ILE A 110 4.71 -0.38 -9.97
N PHE A 111 3.52 0.00 -10.40
CA PHE A 111 2.77 1.12 -9.82
C PHE A 111 1.82 0.63 -8.73
N LEU A 112 1.96 1.15 -7.51
CA LEU A 112 1.09 0.81 -6.39
C LEU A 112 -0.16 1.69 -6.42
N SER A 113 -1.24 1.14 -6.94
CA SER A 113 -2.57 1.74 -6.92
C SER A 113 -3.39 1.28 -5.71
N SER A 114 -4.67 1.48 -5.70
CA SER A 114 -5.58 1.20 -4.59
C SER A 114 -6.93 0.70 -5.05
N TYR A 115 -7.61 -0.08 -4.22
CA TYR A 115 -9.01 -0.45 -4.42
C TYR A 115 -9.98 0.73 -4.39
N SER A 116 -9.57 1.88 -3.86
CA SER A 116 -10.37 3.11 -3.88
C SER A 116 -10.73 3.58 -5.30
N VAL A 117 -10.02 3.11 -6.33
CA VAL A 117 -10.35 3.41 -7.73
C VAL A 117 -11.68 2.80 -8.19
N TYR A 118 -12.16 1.74 -7.52
CA TYR A 118 -13.43 1.08 -7.89
C TYR A 118 -14.67 1.77 -7.35
N GLY A 119 -14.56 2.55 -6.27
CA GLY A 119 -15.68 3.23 -5.61
C GLY A 119 -16.58 2.28 -4.81
N ASN A 120 -17.91 2.51 -4.81
CA ASN A 120 -18.86 1.82 -3.92
C ASN A 120 -19.97 1.04 -4.65
N LYS A 121 -19.87 0.88 -5.95
CA LYS A 121 -20.95 0.33 -6.76
C LYS A 121 -21.08 -1.20 -6.69
N TYR A 122 -19.99 -1.90 -6.40
CA TYR A 122 -19.92 -3.35 -6.46
C TYR A 122 -20.24 -4.00 -5.13
N LEU A 123 -21.08 -5.04 -5.14
CA LEU A 123 -21.45 -5.83 -3.96
C LEU A 123 -20.85 -7.25 -3.98
N GLU A 124 -20.13 -7.59 -5.03
CA GLU A 124 -19.45 -8.86 -5.28
C GLU A 124 -17.92 -8.68 -5.29
N PRO A 125 -17.13 -9.78 -5.26
CA PRO A 125 -15.68 -9.69 -5.42
C PRO A 125 -15.28 -9.02 -6.75
N ILE A 126 -14.52 -7.93 -6.64
CA ILE A 126 -14.22 -7.02 -7.73
C ILE A 126 -13.13 -7.62 -8.62
N LYS A 127 -13.42 -7.79 -9.93
CA LYS A 127 -12.46 -8.21 -10.96
C LYS A 127 -11.72 -7.00 -11.53
N GLU A 128 -10.54 -7.22 -12.08
CA GLU A 128 -9.73 -6.18 -12.73
C GLU A 128 -10.43 -5.52 -13.93
N THR A 129 -11.32 -6.26 -14.57
CA THR A 129 -12.13 -5.79 -15.71
C THR A 129 -13.30 -4.87 -15.31
N PHE A 130 -13.60 -4.78 -14.02
CA PHE A 130 -14.69 -3.92 -13.55
C PHE A 130 -14.33 -2.45 -13.73
N LYS A 131 -15.35 -1.66 -14.17
CA LYS A 131 -15.17 -0.23 -14.43
C LYS A 131 -14.80 0.52 -13.15
N THR A 132 -13.73 1.29 -13.19
CA THR A 132 -13.33 2.16 -12.08
C THR A 132 -14.28 3.35 -11.98
N ARG A 133 -14.76 3.64 -10.75
CA ARG A 133 -15.68 4.74 -10.44
C ARG A 133 -15.35 5.31 -9.05
N PRO A 134 -14.18 5.94 -8.88
CA PRO A 134 -13.75 6.43 -7.58
C PRO A 134 -14.72 7.50 -7.05
N ILE A 135 -14.95 7.48 -5.73
CA ILE A 135 -15.88 8.37 -5.02
C ILE A 135 -15.19 9.28 -4.00
N SER A 136 -13.89 9.12 -3.80
CA SER A 136 -13.08 9.95 -2.91
C SER A 136 -11.97 10.65 -3.69
N ASP A 137 -11.51 11.81 -3.23
CA ASP A 137 -10.38 12.54 -3.81
C ASP A 137 -9.14 11.66 -3.96
N TYR A 138 -8.86 10.83 -2.95
CA TYR A 138 -7.79 9.84 -3.00
C TYR A 138 -7.98 8.84 -4.15
N GLY A 139 -9.18 8.25 -4.27
CA GLY A 139 -9.49 7.30 -5.33
C GLY A 139 -9.40 7.93 -6.72
N ILE A 140 -9.90 9.17 -6.88
CA ILE A 140 -9.83 9.95 -8.12
C ILE A 140 -8.36 10.19 -8.51
N ASN A 141 -7.53 10.67 -7.59
CA ASN A 141 -6.13 10.95 -7.85
C ASN A 141 -5.31 9.67 -8.12
N LYS A 142 -5.64 8.55 -7.47
CA LYS A 142 -5.03 7.24 -7.80
C LYS A 142 -5.42 6.79 -9.21
N LYS A 143 -6.67 7.01 -9.62
CA LYS A 143 -7.11 6.71 -10.98
C LYS A 143 -6.42 7.61 -12.02
N PHE A 144 -6.29 8.92 -11.78
CA PHE A 144 -5.47 9.79 -12.63
C PHE A 144 -4.04 9.31 -12.77
N ALA A 145 -3.43 8.85 -11.68
CA ALA A 145 -2.08 8.30 -11.74
C ALA A 145 -2.01 6.96 -12.51
N GLU A 146 -3.04 6.09 -12.41
CA GLU A 146 -3.16 4.90 -13.26
C GLU A 146 -3.22 5.29 -14.75
N ASP A 147 -4.08 6.26 -15.10
CA ASP A 147 -4.27 6.69 -16.49
C ASP A 147 -2.97 7.24 -17.08
N LEU A 148 -2.24 8.08 -16.35
CA LEU A 148 -0.91 8.52 -16.76
C LEU A 148 0.05 7.34 -16.99
N CYS A 149 0.03 6.33 -16.14
CA CYS A 149 0.88 5.14 -16.33
C CYS A 149 0.48 4.36 -17.59
N LEU A 150 -0.83 4.21 -17.84
CA LEU A 150 -1.36 3.52 -19.02
C LEU A 150 -0.99 4.25 -20.30
N ASP A 151 -1.17 5.56 -20.35
CA ASP A 151 -0.84 6.38 -21.51
C ASP A 151 0.66 6.30 -21.83
N TYR A 152 1.53 6.47 -20.83
CA TYR A 152 2.97 6.33 -21.02
C TYR A 152 3.39 4.91 -21.42
N SER A 153 2.76 3.88 -20.86
CA SER A 153 3.02 2.48 -21.24
C SER A 153 2.70 2.25 -22.71
N LYS A 154 1.55 2.76 -23.18
CA LYS A 154 1.12 2.64 -24.57
C LYS A 154 2.00 3.45 -25.54
N GLU A 155 2.29 4.72 -25.20
CA GLU A 155 3.01 5.65 -26.07
C GLU A 155 4.50 5.29 -26.18
N PHE A 156 5.15 4.86 -25.06
CA PHE A 156 6.59 4.63 -25.01
C PHE A 156 6.96 3.15 -24.86
N ASN A 157 6.01 2.22 -25.01
CA ASN A 157 6.22 0.77 -24.91
C ASN A 157 6.91 0.36 -23.57
N ILE A 158 6.43 0.92 -22.45
CA ILE A 158 6.97 0.66 -21.12
C ILE A 158 6.22 -0.54 -20.51
N ASP A 159 6.96 -1.56 -20.07
CA ASP A 159 6.39 -2.67 -19.30
C ASP A 159 5.83 -2.17 -17.96
N LEU A 160 4.50 -2.26 -17.80
CA LEU A 160 3.76 -1.71 -16.66
C LEU A 160 2.99 -2.79 -15.92
N LEU A 161 3.12 -2.81 -14.60
CA LEU A 161 2.21 -3.53 -13.72
C LEU A 161 1.54 -2.55 -12.76
N ILE A 162 0.22 -2.47 -12.80
CA ILE A 162 -0.61 -1.73 -11.85
C ILE A 162 -1.10 -2.73 -10.80
N ALA A 163 -0.63 -2.57 -9.56
CA ALA A 163 -1.10 -3.35 -8.42
C ALA A 163 -2.16 -2.55 -7.66
N ARG A 164 -3.43 -2.91 -7.80
CA ARG A 164 -4.53 -2.33 -7.02
C ARG A 164 -4.56 -3.03 -5.67
N VAL A 165 -4.07 -2.33 -4.65
CA VAL A 165 -3.86 -2.90 -3.31
C VAL A 165 -5.11 -2.72 -2.46
N ALA A 166 -5.56 -3.80 -1.82
CA ALA A 166 -6.61 -3.81 -0.81
C ALA A 166 -6.13 -3.16 0.50
N SER A 167 -6.88 -3.27 1.60
CA SER A 167 -6.46 -2.68 2.88
C SER A 167 -5.19 -3.36 3.39
N LEU A 168 -4.06 -2.67 3.25
CA LEU A 168 -2.76 -3.17 3.68
C LEU A 168 -2.60 -3.04 5.19
N TYR A 169 -2.06 -4.08 5.85
CA TYR A 169 -1.78 -4.08 7.28
C TYR A 169 -0.56 -4.92 7.65
N GLY A 170 -0.08 -4.78 8.87
CA GLY A 170 1.04 -5.55 9.45
C GLY A 170 1.93 -4.67 10.32
N ASP A 171 2.88 -5.30 11.02
CA ASP A 171 3.76 -4.68 11.99
C ASP A 171 4.48 -3.45 11.42
N GLY A 172 4.39 -2.33 12.14
CA GLY A 172 4.98 -1.05 11.74
C GLY A 172 4.07 -0.14 10.91
N LEU A 173 2.81 -0.50 10.66
CA LEU A 173 1.83 0.41 10.09
C LEU A 173 1.15 1.24 11.20
N GLU A 174 1.50 2.51 11.29
CA GLU A 174 1.07 3.45 12.34
C GLU A 174 -0.05 4.38 11.85
N LYS A 175 -1.02 3.82 11.12
CA LYS A 175 -2.18 4.54 10.58
C LYS A 175 -3.27 3.58 10.14
N GLN A 176 -4.41 4.12 9.76
CA GLN A 176 -5.59 3.40 9.30
C GLN A 176 -6.28 2.56 10.39
N LEU A 177 -7.37 1.89 10.01
CA LEU A 177 -8.33 1.26 10.93
C LEU A 177 -7.69 0.44 12.05
N ILE A 178 -6.73 -0.45 11.73
CA ILE A 178 -6.20 -1.40 12.72
C ILE A 178 -5.35 -0.66 13.76
N PHE A 179 -4.51 0.28 13.33
CA PHE A 179 -3.73 1.12 14.25
C PHE A 179 -4.64 2.01 15.10
N ASP A 180 -5.58 2.72 14.46
CA ASP A 180 -6.52 3.62 15.14
C ASP A 180 -7.37 2.85 16.16
N ALA A 181 -7.75 1.61 15.83
CA ALA A 181 -8.49 0.74 16.74
C ALA A 181 -7.64 0.34 17.95
N CYS A 182 -6.40 -0.12 17.75
CA CYS A 182 -5.50 -0.45 18.85
C CYS A 182 -5.26 0.77 19.75
N PHE A 183 -5.01 1.95 19.15
CA PHE A 183 -4.77 3.19 19.88
C PHE A 183 -6.00 3.64 20.68
N LYS A 184 -7.21 3.56 20.11
CA LYS A 184 -8.45 3.88 20.83
C LYS A 184 -8.70 2.91 21.97
N ILE A 185 -8.53 1.61 21.72
CA ILE A 185 -8.76 0.56 22.71
C ILE A 185 -7.79 0.69 23.88
N SER A 186 -6.52 0.96 23.65
CA SER A 186 -5.54 1.19 24.72
C SER A 186 -5.91 2.40 25.58
N ASN A 187 -6.49 3.44 24.99
CA ASN A 187 -7.01 4.62 25.72
C ASN A 187 -8.45 4.45 26.23
N ARG A 188 -8.93 3.21 26.39
CA ARG A 188 -10.29 2.88 26.89
C ARG A 188 -11.42 3.55 26.09
N ASN A 189 -11.18 3.90 24.84
CA ASN A 189 -12.17 4.47 23.93
C ASN A 189 -12.66 3.41 22.95
N TYR A 190 -13.91 3.00 23.07
CA TYR A 190 -14.53 1.93 22.28
C TYR A 190 -15.53 2.45 21.24
N LYS A 191 -15.53 3.77 20.99
CA LYS A 191 -16.37 4.44 19.99
C LYS A 191 -15.66 4.49 18.63
N PHE A 192 -16.31 3.96 17.61
CA PHE A 192 -15.79 3.88 16.26
C PHE A 192 -16.72 4.54 15.26
N PHE A 193 -16.13 5.08 14.22
CA PHE A 193 -16.85 5.69 13.11
C PHE A 193 -17.52 4.63 12.22
N GLY A 194 -18.70 4.97 11.64
CA GLY A 194 -19.42 4.12 10.70
C GLY A 194 -20.47 3.22 11.34
N THR A 195 -20.83 2.16 10.64
CA THR A 195 -21.89 1.23 11.06
C THR A 195 -21.35 -0.12 11.56
N GLY A 196 -20.09 -0.41 11.27
CA GLY A 196 -19.47 -1.72 11.52
C GLY A 196 -19.93 -2.82 10.56
N LYS A 197 -20.85 -2.51 9.63
CA LYS A 197 -21.35 -3.44 8.60
C LYS A 197 -20.50 -3.45 7.35
N GLU A 198 -19.64 -2.46 7.19
CA GLU A 198 -18.72 -2.33 6.05
C GLU A 198 -17.82 -3.55 5.96
N ILE A 199 -17.55 -4.00 4.73
CA ILE A 199 -16.70 -5.16 4.45
C ILE A 199 -15.45 -4.69 3.72
N ARG A 200 -14.28 -5.10 4.21
CA ARG A 200 -12.98 -4.82 3.60
C ARG A 200 -12.19 -6.10 3.41
N ASP A 201 -11.49 -6.16 2.31
CA ASP A 201 -10.43 -7.14 2.12
C ASP A 201 -9.12 -6.56 2.68
N PHE A 202 -8.40 -7.39 3.43
CA PHE A 202 -7.13 -7.02 4.03
C PHE A 202 -6.00 -7.90 3.50
N ILE A 203 -4.92 -7.27 3.06
CA ILE A 203 -3.71 -7.98 2.67
C ILE A 203 -2.58 -7.67 3.66
N HIS A 204 -1.92 -8.72 4.15
CA HIS A 204 -0.80 -8.54 5.08
C HIS A 204 0.45 -8.04 4.34
N ILE A 205 1.27 -7.26 5.02
CA ILE A 205 2.51 -6.68 4.45
C ILE A 205 3.43 -7.77 3.88
N SER A 206 3.56 -8.91 4.54
CA SER A 206 4.40 -10.02 4.04
C SER A 206 3.90 -10.58 2.71
N ASP A 207 2.59 -10.71 2.53
CA ASP A 207 2.03 -11.21 1.27
C ASP A 207 2.23 -10.19 0.14
N MET A 208 2.05 -8.89 0.44
CA MET A 208 2.25 -7.84 -0.57
C MET A 208 3.72 -7.71 -0.99
N THR A 209 4.67 -7.79 -0.05
CA THR A 209 6.10 -7.76 -0.38
C THR A 209 6.55 -9.02 -1.12
N ASN A 210 6.03 -10.20 -0.73
CA ASN A 210 6.26 -11.45 -1.45
C ASN A 210 5.69 -11.41 -2.86
N PHE A 211 4.51 -10.81 -3.07
CA PHE A 211 3.95 -10.60 -4.40
C PHE A 211 4.87 -9.73 -5.28
N ILE A 212 5.35 -8.61 -4.76
CA ILE A 212 6.27 -7.73 -5.50
C ILE A 212 7.56 -8.50 -5.87
N SER A 213 8.14 -9.24 -4.93
CA SER A 213 9.33 -10.06 -5.17
C SER A 213 9.08 -11.14 -6.23
N PHE A 214 7.96 -11.85 -6.12
CA PHE A 214 7.54 -12.87 -7.08
C PHE A 214 7.42 -12.31 -8.51
N ILE A 215 6.81 -11.13 -8.66
CA ILE A 215 6.68 -10.46 -9.96
C ILE A 215 8.03 -10.04 -10.54
N ILE A 216 8.98 -9.59 -9.71
CA ILE A 216 10.34 -9.24 -10.16
C ILE A 216 11.13 -10.48 -10.61
N GLU A 217 10.95 -11.59 -9.92
CA GLU A 217 11.60 -12.88 -10.26
C GLU A 217 11.04 -13.46 -11.56
N ARG A 218 9.72 -13.55 -11.64
CA ARG A 218 9.01 -14.06 -12.82
C ARG A 218 9.20 -13.16 -14.05
N GLY A 219 9.28 -11.85 -13.85
CA GLY A 219 9.20 -10.86 -14.91
C GLY A 219 7.78 -10.70 -15.47
N PHE A 220 7.58 -9.63 -16.24
CA PHE A 220 6.34 -9.37 -16.97
C PHE A 220 6.64 -8.55 -18.22
N LYS A 221 5.72 -8.58 -19.20
CA LYS A 221 5.78 -7.76 -20.42
C LYS A 221 4.44 -7.07 -20.63
N GLY A 222 4.50 -5.92 -21.32
CA GLY A 222 3.32 -5.11 -21.64
C GLY A 222 2.63 -4.55 -20.40
N THR A 223 1.34 -4.25 -20.54
CA THR A 223 0.52 -3.67 -19.47
C THR A 223 -0.27 -4.76 -18.75
N ASN A 224 -0.13 -4.79 -17.43
CA ASN A 224 -0.82 -5.73 -16.55
C ASN A 224 -1.49 -4.97 -15.39
N ILE A 225 -2.74 -5.31 -15.08
CA ILE A 225 -3.46 -4.80 -13.91
C ILE A 225 -3.79 -6.00 -13.04
N ILE A 226 -3.46 -5.94 -11.75
CA ILE A 226 -3.67 -7.04 -10.81
C ILE A 226 -4.26 -6.51 -9.51
N ASN A 227 -5.33 -7.14 -9.08
CA ASN A 227 -5.93 -6.91 -7.78
C ASN A 227 -5.12 -7.62 -6.68
N CYS A 228 -4.56 -6.86 -5.75
CA CYS A 228 -3.73 -7.36 -4.66
C CYS A 228 -4.50 -7.33 -3.34
N GLY A 229 -5.24 -8.39 -3.06
CA GLY A 229 -5.99 -8.61 -1.83
C GLY A 229 -5.92 -10.07 -1.40
N SER A 230 -6.56 -10.41 -0.28
CA SER A 230 -6.67 -11.79 0.21
C SER A 230 -7.81 -12.59 -0.45
N GLY A 231 -8.77 -11.90 -1.06
CA GLY A 231 -10.02 -12.47 -1.56
C GLY A 231 -11.05 -12.73 -0.46
N VAL A 232 -10.77 -12.36 0.79
CA VAL A 232 -11.64 -12.65 1.95
C VAL A 232 -12.13 -11.36 2.59
N GLY A 233 -13.43 -11.11 2.47
CA GLY A 233 -14.08 -9.95 3.09
C GLY A 233 -14.20 -10.06 4.60
N GLN A 234 -13.76 -9.04 5.33
CA GLN A 234 -13.90 -8.93 6.78
C GLN A 234 -14.87 -7.80 7.14
N LYS A 235 -15.95 -8.12 7.91
CA LYS A 235 -16.84 -7.10 8.48
C LYS A 235 -16.10 -6.29 9.54
N ILE A 236 -16.15 -4.97 9.46
CA ILE A 236 -15.43 -4.08 10.39
C ILE A 236 -15.76 -4.38 11.87
N ASN A 237 -17.01 -4.66 12.18
CA ASN A 237 -17.39 -5.08 13.54
C ASN A 237 -16.64 -6.35 13.99
N LYS A 238 -16.48 -7.36 13.11
CA LYS A 238 -15.72 -8.58 13.42
C LYS A 238 -14.22 -8.29 13.61
N VAL A 239 -13.65 -7.39 12.79
CA VAL A 239 -12.25 -6.94 12.91
C VAL A 239 -12.02 -6.30 14.27
N LEU A 240 -12.88 -5.36 14.68
CA LEU A 240 -12.78 -4.66 15.96
C LEU A 240 -12.94 -5.61 17.15
N LYS A 241 -13.90 -6.54 17.10
CA LYS A 241 -14.06 -7.57 18.13
C LYS A 241 -12.81 -8.45 18.26
N LEU A 242 -12.19 -8.83 17.14
CA LEU A 242 -10.95 -9.60 17.13
C LEU A 242 -9.79 -8.81 17.77
N ILE A 243 -9.65 -7.51 17.45
CA ILE A 243 -8.64 -6.66 18.08
C ILE A 243 -8.91 -6.55 19.58
N MET A 244 -10.17 -6.30 20.00
CA MET A 244 -10.56 -6.23 21.43
C MET A 244 -10.26 -7.52 22.17
N SER A 245 -10.50 -8.68 21.57
CA SER A 245 -10.17 -9.98 22.19
C SER A 245 -8.67 -10.15 22.43
N GLU A 246 -7.81 -9.63 21.54
CA GLU A 246 -6.35 -9.65 21.74
C GLU A 246 -5.89 -8.66 22.84
N PHE A 247 -6.76 -7.71 23.26
CA PHE A 247 -6.59 -6.88 24.46
C PHE A 247 -7.24 -7.50 25.71
N ASN A 248 -7.72 -8.75 25.63
CA ASN A 248 -8.44 -9.44 26.70
C ASN A 248 -9.75 -8.73 27.14
N LEU A 249 -10.37 -7.99 26.22
CA LEU A 249 -11.60 -7.26 26.48
C LEU A 249 -12.83 -8.02 25.97
N LYS A 250 -13.84 -8.19 26.83
CA LYS A 250 -15.15 -8.78 26.48
C LYS A 250 -16.20 -7.72 26.09
N ILE A 251 -15.77 -6.50 25.78
CA ILE A 251 -16.63 -5.36 25.45
C ILE A 251 -16.97 -5.38 23.95
N LYS A 252 -18.13 -4.86 23.58
CA LYS A 252 -18.55 -4.70 22.19
C LYS A 252 -18.13 -3.31 21.66
N PRO A 253 -17.67 -3.19 20.39
CA PRO A 253 -17.42 -1.89 19.78
C PRO A 253 -18.73 -1.11 19.65
N ILE A 254 -18.68 0.19 19.92
CA ILE A 254 -19.79 1.13 19.79
C ILE A 254 -19.61 1.91 18.48
N PHE A 255 -20.65 2.01 17.66
CA PHE A 255 -20.60 2.73 16.40
C PHE A 255 -21.44 4.01 16.47
N ASP A 256 -20.93 5.13 15.94
CA ASP A 256 -21.65 6.40 15.87
C ASP A 256 -22.79 6.39 14.82
N LYS A 257 -22.86 5.32 14.01
CA LYS A 257 -23.82 5.11 12.92
C LYS A 257 -23.78 6.17 11.82
N LYS A 258 -22.86 7.14 11.89
CA LYS A 258 -22.67 8.11 10.83
C LYS A 258 -22.07 7.41 9.62
N ARG A 259 -22.70 7.59 8.48
CA ARG A 259 -22.23 7.06 7.22
C ARG A 259 -21.65 8.19 6.40
N VAL A 260 -20.47 7.96 5.85
CA VAL A 260 -19.89 8.87 4.86
C VAL A 260 -20.10 8.23 3.49
N ASP A 261 -20.72 8.95 2.57
CA ASP A 261 -21.01 8.45 1.21
C ASP A 261 -19.76 8.07 0.44
N GLU A 262 -18.63 8.68 0.79
CA GLU A 262 -17.31 8.36 0.24
C GLU A 262 -16.71 7.04 0.77
N ASN A 263 -17.38 6.36 1.72
CA ASN A 263 -16.91 5.10 2.28
C ASN A 263 -17.64 3.91 1.64
N PRO A 264 -16.98 3.11 0.79
CA PRO A 264 -17.61 1.97 0.13
C PRO A 264 -18.21 0.98 1.13
N LYS A 265 -19.38 0.39 0.81
CA LYS A 265 -20.00 -0.65 1.64
C LYS A 265 -19.18 -1.94 1.66
N ILE A 266 -18.76 -2.37 0.48
CA ILE A 266 -18.05 -3.63 0.26
C ILE A 266 -16.87 -3.37 -0.67
N LEU A 267 -15.69 -3.82 -0.27
CA LEU A 267 -14.51 -3.91 -1.12
C LEU A 267 -13.83 -5.26 -0.86
N ILE A 268 -14.04 -6.20 -1.76
CA ILE A 268 -13.44 -7.55 -1.72
C ILE A 268 -12.75 -7.79 -3.06
N SER A 269 -11.57 -8.37 -3.03
CA SER A 269 -10.81 -8.74 -4.21
C SER A 269 -11.34 -10.02 -4.84
N ASN A 270 -11.61 -10.02 -6.14
CA ASN A 270 -11.46 -11.26 -6.89
C ASN A 270 -9.95 -11.48 -7.10
N ILE A 271 -9.46 -12.67 -6.75
CA ILE A 271 -8.03 -13.00 -6.80
C ILE A 271 -7.70 -14.04 -7.89
N ASP A 272 -8.56 -14.24 -8.86
CA ASP A 272 -8.35 -15.25 -9.90
C ASP A 272 -7.12 -14.92 -10.75
N MET A 273 -6.84 -13.63 -11.01
CA MET A 273 -5.61 -13.23 -11.69
C MET A 273 -4.36 -13.54 -10.87
N LEU A 274 -4.38 -13.35 -9.55
CA LEU A 274 -3.27 -13.77 -8.68
C LEU A 274 -3.04 -15.29 -8.76
N LYS A 275 -4.12 -16.09 -8.69
CA LYS A 275 -4.05 -17.55 -8.83
C LYS A 275 -3.50 -17.94 -10.20
N LYS A 276 -4.00 -17.34 -11.29
CA LYS A 276 -3.58 -17.61 -12.66
C LYS A 276 -2.09 -17.38 -12.88
N ILE A 277 -1.51 -16.36 -12.24
CA ILE A 277 -0.06 -16.13 -12.31
C ILE A 277 0.75 -17.00 -11.34
N GLY A 278 0.12 -17.84 -10.52
CA GLY A 278 0.79 -18.75 -9.55
C GLY A 278 1.11 -18.09 -8.21
N PHE A 279 0.45 -17.00 -7.84
CA PHE A 279 0.63 -16.36 -6.53
C PHE A 279 -0.61 -16.47 -5.66
N LEU A 280 -0.42 -16.83 -4.39
CA LEU A 280 -1.50 -16.86 -3.39
C LEU A 280 -1.06 -16.16 -2.11
N PRO A 281 -1.86 -15.24 -1.57
CA PRO A 281 -1.67 -14.72 -0.21
C PRO A 281 -1.78 -15.84 0.82
N ARG A 282 -0.84 -15.91 1.76
CA ARG A 282 -0.73 -17.01 2.73
C ARG A 282 -1.08 -16.64 4.17
N LYS A 283 -0.99 -15.35 4.51
CA LYS A 283 -1.21 -14.90 5.89
C LYS A 283 -2.70 -14.93 6.24
N LYS A 284 -3.08 -15.81 7.17
CA LYS A 284 -4.44 -15.83 7.73
C LYS A 284 -4.68 -14.55 8.52
N PHE A 285 -5.81 -13.86 8.27
CA PHE A 285 -6.14 -12.56 8.86
C PHE A 285 -6.08 -12.57 10.40
N LYS A 286 -6.67 -13.60 11.05
CA LYS A 286 -6.64 -13.75 12.50
C LYS A 286 -5.22 -13.77 13.08
N ASN A 287 -4.31 -14.49 12.42
CA ASN A 287 -2.91 -14.57 12.86
C ASN A 287 -2.20 -13.23 12.67
N GLY A 288 -2.42 -12.55 11.54
CA GLY A 288 -1.85 -11.24 11.28
C GLY A 288 -2.34 -10.16 12.27
N ILE A 289 -3.60 -10.20 12.69
CA ILE A 289 -4.12 -9.29 13.74
C ILE A 289 -3.46 -9.58 15.09
N LYS A 290 -3.32 -10.86 15.47
CA LYS A 290 -2.63 -11.24 16.72
C LYS A 290 -1.19 -10.75 16.75
N GLU A 291 -0.44 -10.93 15.67
CA GLU A 291 0.93 -10.42 15.52
C GLU A 291 0.95 -8.89 15.63
N TYR A 292 0.05 -8.21 14.90
CA TYR A 292 -0.03 -6.75 14.91
C TYR A 292 -0.34 -6.18 16.31
N VAL A 293 -1.30 -6.75 17.03
CA VAL A 293 -1.64 -6.29 18.39
C VAL A 293 -0.47 -6.54 19.34
N LYS A 294 0.24 -7.66 19.23
CA LYS A 294 1.47 -7.92 19.99
C LYS A 294 2.55 -6.86 19.70
N TRP A 295 2.76 -6.54 18.40
CA TRP A 295 3.66 -5.47 17.99
C TRP A 295 3.23 -4.11 18.56
N PHE A 296 1.94 -3.77 18.47
CA PHE A 296 1.39 -2.53 19.00
C PHE A 296 1.63 -2.42 20.50
N LYS A 297 1.27 -3.43 21.28
CA LYS A 297 1.48 -3.45 22.72
C LYS A 297 2.96 -3.23 23.08
N LYS A 298 3.87 -3.93 22.41
CA LYS A 298 5.31 -3.79 22.63
C LYS A 298 5.82 -2.36 22.38
N ASN A 299 5.27 -1.63 21.42
CA ASN A 299 5.81 -0.34 21.00
C ASN A 299 5.08 0.86 21.61
N TYR A 300 3.86 0.68 22.11
CA TYR A 300 3.00 1.78 22.55
C TYR A 300 2.50 1.66 24.00
N LEU A 301 2.45 0.47 24.61
CA LEU A 301 1.99 0.32 26.00
C LEU A 301 3.10 0.37 27.06
N TRP A 302 4.36 0.32 26.66
CA TRP A 302 5.49 0.49 27.61
C TRP A 302 5.57 1.91 28.17
N LEU A 303 4.95 2.89 27.55
CA LEU A 303 4.92 4.28 28.04
C LEU A 303 3.99 4.49 29.25
N GLU A 304 3.04 3.58 29.52
CA GLU A 304 2.12 3.69 30.69
C GLU A 304 2.72 3.12 31.99
N LEU A 305 3.87 2.45 31.95
CA LEU A 305 4.56 1.92 33.15
C LEU A 305 5.66 2.83 33.68
N VAL A 306 5.87 4.00 33.08
CA VAL A 306 6.93 4.96 33.42
C VAL A 306 6.36 6.29 33.97
N PHE A 307 5.02 6.42 34.09
CA PHE A 307 4.40 7.59 34.72
C PHE A 307 3.48 7.19 35.87
#